data_a88a3a245d9becdde0a7fade2f845719
#
_entry.id   a88a3a245d9becdde0a7fade2f845719
#
_cell.length_a   1.000
_cell.length_b   1.000
_cell.length_c   1.000
_cell.angle_alpha   90.00
_cell.angle_beta   90.00
_cell.angle_gamma   90.00
#
_symmetry.space_group_name_H-M   'P 1'
#
loop_
_entity.id
_entity.type
_entity.pdbx_description
1 polymer ?
#
loop_
_entity_poly.entity_id
_entity_poly.type
_entity_poly.pdbx_seq_one_letter_code
_entity_poly.pdbx_strand_id
1 'polypeptide(L)'
;RNTLPPLAVKCIESWKKYFPDYEIKEWNEENFNVNIIPYTKEAYEMKKYAFVSDYARFWILYHYGGLYFDTDVEVIRPMDDIIDKGPFMGCEKNIDNNGETILAVAPGLGLGANPGLGLYSELLQLYSTLHFIEGNGVLNLKTVVEYTTELLCYCGLKNCATAQKIAGILIYPREYFNPKDY
;
A
#
# COMPACT_ATOMS: atom_id res chain seq x y z
N ARG A 1 -10.01 -11.34 20.54
CA ARG A 1 -10.06 -10.69 19.21
C ARG A 1 -11.50 -10.37 18.88
N ASN A 2 -11.77 -9.16 18.42
CA ASN A 2 -13.09 -8.79 17.90
C ASN A 2 -13.31 -9.56 16.58
N THR A 3 -14.57 -9.96 16.32
CA THR A 3 -14.98 -10.53 15.03
C THR A 3 -14.64 -9.54 13.90
N LEU A 4 -14.08 -10.05 12.80
CA LEU A 4 -13.80 -9.22 11.63
C LEU A 4 -15.12 -8.60 11.08
N PRO A 5 -15.07 -7.36 10.59
CA PRO A 5 -16.21 -6.76 9.90
C PRO A 5 -16.66 -7.62 8.71
N PRO A 6 -17.97 -7.66 8.38
CA PRO A 6 -18.47 -8.47 7.26
C PRO A 6 -17.77 -8.18 5.92
N LEU A 7 -17.41 -6.91 5.66
CA LEU A 7 -16.66 -6.52 4.47
C LEU A 7 -15.30 -7.19 4.42
N ALA A 8 -14.53 -7.15 5.52
CA ALA A 8 -13.22 -7.78 5.58
C ALA A 8 -13.30 -9.30 5.36
N VAL A 9 -14.32 -9.96 5.93
CA VAL A 9 -14.56 -11.39 5.69
C VAL A 9 -14.79 -11.65 4.20
N LYS A 10 -15.65 -10.87 3.54
CA LYS A 10 -15.92 -10.97 2.09
C LYS A 10 -14.64 -10.80 1.26
N CYS A 11 -13.82 -9.81 1.59
CA CYS A 11 -12.56 -9.56 0.89
C CYS A 11 -11.59 -10.74 1.06
N ILE A 12 -11.39 -11.24 2.27
CA ILE A 12 -10.53 -12.39 2.56
C ILE A 12 -11.00 -13.65 1.82
N GLU A 13 -12.32 -13.90 1.76
CA GLU A 13 -12.86 -15.04 0.98
C GLU A 13 -12.58 -14.89 -0.52
N SER A 14 -12.59 -13.65 -1.05
CA SER A 14 -12.19 -13.41 -2.44
C SER A 14 -10.71 -13.74 -2.68
N TRP A 15 -9.83 -13.42 -1.73
CA TRP A 15 -8.41 -13.76 -1.83
C TRP A 15 -8.19 -15.27 -1.82
N LYS A 16 -8.85 -16.02 -0.93
CA LYS A 16 -8.80 -17.49 -0.92
C LYS A 16 -9.24 -18.11 -2.23
N LYS A 17 -10.27 -17.49 -2.86
CA LYS A 17 -10.80 -17.95 -4.15
C LYS A 17 -9.82 -17.76 -5.29
N TYR A 18 -9.18 -16.58 -5.36
CA TYR A 18 -8.35 -16.20 -6.51
C TYR A 18 -6.86 -16.47 -6.32
N PHE A 19 -6.43 -16.76 -5.08
CA PHE A 19 -5.05 -17.13 -4.74
C PHE A 19 -5.03 -18.44 -3.91
N PRO A 20 -5.56 -19.56 -4.47
CA PRO A 20 -5.70 -20.81 -3.70
C PRO A 20 -4.37 -21.41 -3.26
N ASP A 21 -3.27 -21.12 -3.97
CA ASP A 21 -1.92 -21.62 -3.68
C ASP A 21 -1.11 -20.67 -2.79
N TYR A 22 -1.70 -19.55 -2.33
CA TYR A 22 -1.04 -18.58 -1.45
C TYR A 22 -1.46 -18.78 0.00
N GLU A 23 -0.49 -18.71 0.90
CA GLU A 23 -0.75 -18.62 2.33
C GLU A 23 -1.20 -17.19 2.69
N ILE A 24 -2.37 -17.06 3.33
CA ILE A 24 -2.81 -15.78 3.88
C ILE A 24 -2.21 -15.62 5.27
N LYS A 25 -1.30 -14.66 5.41
CA LYS A 25 -0.62 -14.34 6.66
C LYS A 25 -1.21 -13.08 7.28
N GLU A 26 -1.76 -13.20 8.47
CA GLU A 26 -2.22 -12.07 9.27
C GLU A 26 -1.04 -11.43 10.01
N TRP A 27 -0.88 -10.12 9.85
CA TRP A 27 0.11 -9.33 10.57
C TRP A 27 -0.58 -8.42 11.59
N ASN A 28 -0.02 -8.38 12.78
CA ASN A 28 -0.51 -7.57 13.90
C ASN A 28 0.64 -7.26 14.87
N GLU A 29 0.35 -6.62 16.01
CA GLU A 29 1.32 -6.23 17.02
C GLU A 29 2.04 -7.40 17.73
N GLU A 30 1.60 -8.63 17.54
CA GLU A 30 2.26 -9.83 18.08
C GLU A 30 3.42 -10.29 17.20
N ASN A 31 3.37 -9.99 15.89
CA ASN A 31 4.35 -10.47 14.92
C ASN A 31 4.99 -9.35 14.08
N PHE A 32 4.54 -8.09 14.24
CA PHE A 32 5.16 -6.89 13.69
C PHE A 32 5.53 -5.93 14.83
N ASN A 33 6.80 -5.53 14.90
CA ASN A 33 7.26 -4.60 15.92
C ASN A 33 6.82 -3.16 15.59
N VAL A 34 5.74 -2.70 16.21
CA VAL A 34 5.21 -1.35 16.01
C VAL A 34 6.16 -0.23 16.49
N ASN A 35 7.18 -0.58 17.29
CA ASN A 35 8.20 0.37 17.79
C ASN A 35 9.46 0.39 16.92
N ILE A 36 9.42 -0.17 15.71
CA ILE A 36 10.59 -0.33 14.84
C ILE A 36 11.20 1.02 14.41
N ILE A 37 10.36 2.05 14.25
CA ILE A 37 10.77 3.45 13.98
C ILE A 37 9.91 4.42 14.80
N PRO A 38 10.37 5.68 15.02
CA PRO A 38 9.60 6.69 15.75
C PRO A 38 8.19 6.89 15.18
N TYR A 39 8.07 7.02 13.86
CA TYR A 39 6.79 7.23 13.17
C TYR A 39 5.72 6.18 13.53
N THR A 40 6.04 4.89 13.41
CA THR A 40 5.09 3.81 13.69
C THR A 40 4.74 3.72 15.17
N LYS A 41 5.73 3.94 16.07
CA LYS A 41 5.51 3.97 17.51
C LYS A 41 4.52 5.08 17.89
N GLU A 42 4.78 6.31 17.47
CA GLU A 42 3.94 7.47 17.74
C GLU A 42 2.53 7.30 17.17
N ALA A 43 2.41 6.82 15.92
CA ALA A 43 1.11 6.53 15.31
C ALA A 43 0.33 5.47 16.10
N TYR A 44 1.00 4.42 16.57
CA TYR A 44 0.38 3.37 17.38
C TYR A 44 -0.09 3.90 18.75
N GLU A 45 0.72 4.68 19.45
CA GLU A 45 0.37 5.33 20.71
C GLU A 45 -0.85 6.25 20.57
N MET A 46 -0.95 6.94 19.43
CA MET A 46 -2.09 7.80 19.06
C MET A 46 -3.29 7.01 18.52
N LYS A 47 -3.23 5.66 18.49
CA LYS A 47 -4.28 4.77 17.94
C LYS A 47 -4.61 5.04 16.46
N LYS A 48 -3.64 5.55 15.72
CA LYS A 48 -3.72 5.81 14.28
C LYS A 48 -3.16 4.62 13.49
N TYR A 49 -3.81 3.47 13.63
CA TYR A 49 -3.32 2.18 13.13
C TYR A 49 -3.14 2.13 11.60
N ALA A 50 -3.93 2.90 10.85
CA ALA A 50 -3.75 3.01 9.40
C ALA A 50 -2.33 3.47 9.04
N PHE A 51 -1.79 4.48 9.75
CA PHE A 51 -0.43 5.00 9.52
C PHE A 51 0.66 3.99 9.94
N VAL A 52 0.38 3.11 10.90
CA VAL A 52 1.28 1.98 11.21
C VAL A 52 1.30 1.00 10.05
N SER A 53 0.13 0.66 9.48
CA SER A 53 0.02 -0.26 8.34
C SER A 53 0.66 0.31 7.07
N ASP A 54 0.72 1.64 6.90
CA ASP A 54 1.37 2.31 5.78
C ASP A 54 2.87 1.99 5.69
N TYR A 55 3.56 1.93 6.82
CA TYR A 55 4.94 1.47 6.89
C TYR A 55 5.04 -0.06 6.82
N ALA A 56 4.19 -0.75 7.60
CA ALA A 56 4.27 -2.20 7.76
C ALA A 56 4.15 -2.94 6.42
N ARG A 57 3.27 -2.50 5.50
CA ARG A 57 3.09 -3.13 4.17
C ARG A 57 4.39 -3.17 3.37
N PHE A 58 5.16 -2.08 3.36
CA PHE A 58 6.45 -2.02 2.67
C PHE A 58 7.51 -2.84 3.38
N TRP A 59 7.55 -2.80 4.71
CA TRP A 59 8.50 -3.59 5.50
C TRP A 59 8.28 -5.08 5.28
N ILE A 60 7.03 -5.56 5.33
CA ILE A 60 6.66 -6.95 5.12
C ILE A 60 7.07 -7.40 3.71
N LEU A 61 6.67 -6.65 2.69
CA LEU A 61 6.97 -7.04 1.31
C LEU A 61 8.44 -6.91 0.96
N TYR A 62 9.16 -5.97 1.57
CA TYR A 62 10.62 -5.87 1.42
C TYR A 62 11.35 -7.10 1.95
N HIS A 63 10.91 -7.63 3.09
CA HIS A 63 11.58 -8.78 3.73
C HIS A 63 11.10 -10.13 3.21
N TYR A 64 9.82 -10.26 2.93
CA TYR A 64 9.21 -11.55 2.60
C TYR A 64 8.69 -11.65 1.17
N GLY A 65 8.47 -10.55 0.49
CA GLY A 65 7.78 -10.53 -0.79
C GLY A 65 6.32 -10.92 -0.67
N GLY A 66 5.70 -11.24 -1.81
CA GLY A 66 4.32 -11.68 -1.89
C GLY A 66 3.35 -10.57 -2.30
N LEU A 67 2.09 -10.72 -1.90
CA LEU A 67 0.99 -9.80 -2.20
C LEU A 67 0.47 -9.15 -0.93
N TYR A 68 0.04 -7.89 -1.02
CA TYR A 68 -0.62 -7.16 0.05
C TYR A 68 -1.88 -6.49 -0.47
N PHE A 69 -2.93 -6.58 0.30
CA PHE A 69 -4.19 -5.87 0.10
C PHE A 69 -4.68 -5.28 1.42
N ASP A 70 -5.28 -4.10 1.40
CA ASP A 70 -6.04 -3.62 2.56
C ASP A 70 -7.28 -4.50 2.76
N THR A 71 -7.74 -4.63 4.00
CA THR A 71 -8.81 -5.57 4.38
C THR A 71 -10.18 -5.26 3.81
N ASP A 72 -10.34 -4.16 3.10
CA ASP A 72 -11.53 -3.72 2.38
C ASP A 72 -11.41 -3.86 0.84
N VAL A 73 -10.33 -4.47 0.36
CA VAL A 73 -10.10 -4.72 -1.07
C VAL A 73 -10.60 -6.11 -1.47
N GLU A 74 -11.60 -6.16 -2.32
CA GLU A 74 -12.13 -7.40 -2.92
C GLU A 74 -11.43 -7.72 -4.25
N VAL A 75 -10.86 -8.91 -4.39
CA VAL A 75 -10.37 -9.41 -5.67
C VAL A 75 -11.54 -10.01 -6.43
N ILE A 76 -11.78 -9.51 -7.66
CA ILE A 76 -12.97 -9.88 -8.45
C ILE A 76 -12.66 -10.76 -9.66
N ARG A 77 -11.36 -10.96 -9.97
CA ARG A 77 -10.88 -11.80 -11.08
C ARG A 77 -9.47 -12.35 -10.81
N PRO A 78 -9.02 -13.37 -11.53
CA PRO A 78 -7.62 -13.81 -11.47
C PRO A 78 -6.65 -12.67 -11.77
N MET A 79 -5.47 -12.70 -11.16
CA MET A 79 -4.44 -11.67 -11.30
C MET A 79 -3.10 -12.22 -11.85
N ASP A 80 -3.10 -13.44 -12.38
CA ASP A 80 -1.90 -14.10 -12.88
C ASP A 80 -1.20 -13.25 -13.96
N ASP A 81 -2.00 -12.62 -14.85
CA ASP A 81 -1.51 -11.73 -15.92
C ASP A 81 -0.81 -10.45 -15.39
N ILE A 82 -1.06 -10.08 -14.14
CA ILE A 82 -0.39 -8.97 -13.44
C ILE A 82 0.83 -9.50 -12.68
N ILE A 83 0.65 -10.56 -11.90
CA ILE A 83 1.66 -11.14 -11.02
C ILE A 83 2.86 -11.67 -11.81
N ASP A 84 2.62 -12.34 -12.92
CA ASP A 84 3.67 -12.92 -13.80
C ASP A 84 4.59 -11.86 -14.41
N LYS A 85 4.16 -10.60 -14.47
CA LYS A 85 4.99 -9.49 -14.95
C LYS A 85 5.93 -8.89 -13.89
N GLY A 86 5.83 -9.37 -12.66
CA GLY A 86 6.68 -8.95 -11.54
C GLY A 86 6.04 -7.93 -10.61
N PRO A 87 6.84 -7.17 -9.86
CA PRO A 87 6.34 -6.21 -8.89
C PRO A 87 5.35 -5.20 -9.48
N PHE A 88 4.28 -4.90 -8.73
CA PHE A 88 3.22 -4.00 -9.21
C PHE A 88 2.58 -3.17 -8.10
N MET A 89 1.96 -2.05 -8.50
CA MET A 89 1.02 -1.21 -7.75
C MET A 89 -0.09 -0.72 -8.67
N GLY A 90 -1.21 -0.27 -8.09
CA GLY A 90 -2.32 0.35 -8.80
C GLY A 90 -2.47 1.83 -8.50
N CYS A 91 -3.02 2.57 -9.48
CA CYS A 91 -3.49 3.93 -9.27
C CYS A 91 -4.94 3.94 -8.79
N GLU A 92 -5.31 4.99 -8.07
CA GLU A 92 -6.69 5.34 -7.76
C GLU A 92 -7.10 6.66 -8.44
N LYS A 93 -8.40 6.94 -8.42
CA LYS A 93 -8.89 8.27 -8.80
C LYS A 93 -8.66 9.21 -7.63
N ASN A 94 -7.94 10.28 -7.89
CA ASN A 94 -7.84 11.39 -6.97
C ASN A 94 -8.15 12.69 -7.71
N ILE A 95 -8.79 13.63 -7.05
CA ILE A 95 -9.24 14.90 -7.62
C ILE A 95 -8.70 16.02 -6.74
N ASP A 96 -8.07 17.01 -7.35
CA ASP A 96 -7.59 18.20 -6.64
C ASP A 96 -8.74 19.15 -6.24
N ASN A 97 -8.40 20.22 -5.53
CA ASN A 97 -9.36 21.22 -5.09
C ASN A 97 -10.05 21.99 -6.24
N ASN A 98 -9.54 21.88 -7.47
CA ASN A 98 -10.11 22.49 -8.68
C ASN A 98 -10.99 21.51 -9.46
N GLY A 99 -11.11 20.25 -9.00
CA GLY A 99 -11.86 19.21 -9.68
C GLY A 99 -11.07 18.49 -10.79
N GLU A 100 -9.76 18.70 -10.89
CA GLU A 100 -8.91 18.04 -11.87
C GLU A 100 -8.41 16.69 -11.33
N THR A 101 -8.36 15.68 -12.20
CA THR A 101 -7.83 14.36 -11.84
C THR A 101 -6.31 14.46 -11.68
N ILE A 102 -5.82 14.13 -10.49
CA ILE A 102 -4.40 14.07 -10.18
C ILE A 102 -3.91 12.63 -10.08
N LEU A 103 -2.61 12.47 -10.29
CA LEU A 103 -1.94 11.19 -10.14
C LEU A 103 -1.95 10.74 -8.68
N ALA A 104 -2.39 9.51 -8.42
CA ALA A 104 -2.38 8.91 -7.10
C ALA A 104 -2.10 7.41 -7.22
N VAL A 105 -0.93 6.99 -6.76
CA VAL A 105 -0.58 5.57 -6.62
C VAL A 105 -1.00 5.11 -5.23
N ALA A 106 -1.91 4.15 -5.16
CA ALA A 106 -2.56 3.73 -3.92
C ALA A 106 -2.08 2.34 -3.47
N PRO A 107 -1.09 2.27 -2.57
CA PRO A 107 -0.54 0.98 -2.10
C PRO A 107 -1.54 0.08 -1.40
N GLY A 108 -2.66 0.62 -0.89
CA GLY A 108 -3.71 -0.16 -0.24
C GLY A 108 -4.51 -1.05 -1.17
N LEU A 109 -4.64 -0.66 -2.45
CA LEU A 109 -5.46 -1.37 -3.44
C LEU A 109 -4.88 -2.71 -3.88
N GLY A 110 -3.58 -2.88 -3.77
CA GLY A 110 -2.85 -4.11 -4.11
C GLY A 110 -1.39 -3.83 -4.43
N LEU A 111 -0.54 -4.56 -3.78
CA LEU A 111 0.91 -4.56 -3.97
C LEU A 111 1.38 -5.97 -4.27
N GLY A 112 2.33 -6.09 -5.19
CA GLY A 112 3.10 -7.32 -5.38
C GLY A 112 4.57 -7.01 -5.44
N ALA A 113 5.40 -7.79 -4.74
CA ALA A 113 6.85 -7.63 -4.80
C ALA A 113 7.60 -8.91 -4.52
N ASN A 114 8.81 -8.98 -5.09
CA ASN A 114 9.86 -9.87 -4.60
C ASN A 114 10.58 -9.22 -3.42
N PRO A 115 11.16 -10.01 -2.49
CA PRO A 115 11.97 -9.47 -1.41
C PRO A 115 13.10 -8.58 -1.93
N GLY A 116 13.45 -7.52 -1.17
CA GLY A 116 14.56 -6.63 -1.50
C GLY A 116 14.29 -5.62 -2.63
N LEU A 117 13.03 -5.35 -2.98
CA LEU A 117 12.70 -4.34 -3.99
C LEU A 117 13.23 -2.96 -3.58
N GLY A 118 14.09 -2.35 -4.42
CA GLY A 118 14.78 -1.09 -4.12
C GLY A 118 13.85 0.07 -3.79
N LEU A 119 12.73 0.22 -4.50
CA LEU A 119 11.70 1.22 -4.22
C LEU A 119 11.18 1.12 -2.77
N TYR A 120 10.98 -0.11 -2.26
CA TYR A 120 10.51 -0.29 -0.89
C TYR A 120 11.59 0.05 0.13
N SER A 121 12.88 -0.22 -0.18
CA SER A 121 13.99 0.25 0.63
C SER A 121 14.00 1.77 0.77
N GLU A 122 13.79 2.49 -0.33
CA GLU A 122 13.74 3.97 -0.33
C GLU A 122 12.55 4.50 0.49
N LEU A 123 11.36 3.89 0.34
CA LEU A 123 10.19 4.24 1.17
C LEU A 123 10.45 3.97 2.65
N LEU A 124 11.04 2.83 3.00
CA LEU A 124 11.38 2.50 4.39
C LEU A 124 12.40 3.48 4.97
N GLN A 125 13.42 3.88 4.19
CA GLN A 125 14.38 4.92 4.59
C GLN A 125 13.69 6.26 4.80
N LEU A 126 12.81 6.68 3.89
CA LEU A 126 12.03 7.91 4.05
C LEU A 126 11.25 7.88 5.37
N TYR A 127 10.47 6.84 5.63
CA TYR A 127 9.68 6.72 6.87
C TYR A 127 10.55 6.70 8.13
N SER A 128 11.78 6.18 8.06
CA SER A 128 12.71 6.16 9.19
C SER A 128 13.16 7.57 9.64
N THR A 129 13.05 8.56 8.76
CA THR A 129 13.35 9.97 9.06
C THR A 129 12.15 10.77 9.56
N LEU A 130 10.96 10.17 9.51
CA LEU A 130 9.72 10.85 9.86
C LEU A 130 9.34 10.66 11.33
N HIS A 131 8.59 11.62 11.82
CA HIS A 131 7.82 11.53 13.05
C HIS A 131 6.33 11.63 12.71
N PHE A 132 5.49 10.88 13.41
CA PHE A 132 4.04 11.04 13.30
C PHE A 132 3.54 12.24 14.10
N ILE A 133 4.25 12.58 15.20
CA ILE A 133 4.03 13.80 15.98
C ILE A 133 5.20 14.75 15.70
N GLU A 134 4.95 15.83 14.98
CA GLU A 134 5.95 16.84 14.66
C GLU A 134 6.34 17.65 15.90
N GLY A 135 7.49 18.35 15.83
CA GLY A 135 8.07 19.08 16.99
C GLY A 135 7.17 20.15 17.62
N ASN A 136 6.13 20.58 16.94
CA ASN A 136 5.08 21.50 17.41
C ASN A 136 3.84 20.77 17.98
N GLY A 137 3.84 19.43 18.03
CA GLY A 137 2.71 18.61 18.46
C GLY A 137 1.63 18.40 17.39
N VAL A 138 1.84 18.87 16.17
CA VAL A 138 0.93 18.63 15.03
C VAL A 138 1.15 17.21 14.50
N LEU A 139 0.06 16.54 14.10
CA LEU A 139 0.15 15.21 13.52
C LEU A 139 0.52 15.30 12.04
N ASN A 140 1.47 14.48 11.63
CA ASN A 140 1.79 14.25 10.23
C ASN A 140 0.72 13.32 9.62
N LEU A 141 -0.26 13.91 8.96
CA LEU A 141 -1.37 13.21 8.32
C LEU A 141 -1.14 12.96 6.82
N LYS A 142 0.08 13.22 6.32
CA LYS A 142 0.44 12.88 4.94
C LYS A 142 0.33 11.38 4.73
N THR A 143 -0.43 11.00 3.70
CA THR A 143 -0.82 9.61 3.46
C THR A 143 0.27 8.81 2.74
N VAL A 144 0.19 7.49 2.82
CA VAL A 144 1.04 6.59 2.03
C VAL A 144 0.89 6.82 0.52
N VAL A 145 -0.30 7.21 0.07
CA VAL A 145 -0.57 7.55 -1.33
C VAL A 145 0.28 8.74 -1.77
N GLU A 146 0.32 9.80 -0.96
CA GLU A 146 1.12 11.00 -1.25
C GLU A 146 2.61 10.68 -1.26
N TYR A 147 3.15 10.02 -0.22
CA TYR A 147 4.58 9.64 -0.16
C TYR A 147 4.99 8.76 -1.34
N THR A 148 4.19 7.74 -1.65
CA THR A 148 4.49 6.81 -2.72
C THR A 148 4.42 7.49 -4.08
N THR A 149 3.40 8.31 -4.30
CA THR A 149 3.21 9.04 -5.57
C THR A 149 4.36 10.02 -5.80
N GLU A 150 4.75 10.81 -4.79
CA GLU A 150 5.86 11.75 -4.90
C GLU A 150 7.18 11.06 -5.25
N LEU A 151 7.50 9.95 -4.55
CA LEU A 151 8.71 9.19 -4.84
C LEU A 151 8.70 8.63 -6.26
N LEU A 152 7.57 8.07 -6.71
CA LEU A 152 7.45 7.54 -8.07
C LEU A 152 7.52 8.64 -9.13
N CYS A 153 6.94 9.82 -8.87
CA CYS A 153 7.10 10.99 -9.74
C CYS A 153 8.57 11.43 -9.83
N TYR A 154 9.29 11.44 -8.71
CA TYR A 154 10.73 11.70 -8.70
C TYR A 154 11.50 10.67 -9.54
N CYS A 155 11.09 9.40 -9.51
CA CYS A 155 11.63 8.33 -10.35
C CYS A 155 11.17 8.38 -11.82
N GLY A 156 10.32 9.34 -12.21
CA GLY A 156 9.90 9.58 -13.60
C GLY A 156 8.49 9.12 -13.95
N LEU A 157 7.64 8.77 -12.99
CA LEU A 157 6.22 8.49 -13.24
C LEU A 157 5.53 9.78 -13.71
N LYS A 158 4.78 9.71 -14.83
CA LYS A 158 4.18 10.89 -15.46
C LYS A 158 2.66 10.97 -15.34
N ASN A 159 2.00 9.83 -15.47
CA ASN A 159 0.54 9.71 -15.38
C ASN A 159 0.16 8.26 -15.11
N CYS A 160 -1.14 7.99 -14.90
CA CYS A 160 -1.67 6.63 -14.77
C CYS A 160 -2.65 6.26 -15.91
N ALA A 161 -2.53 6.86 -17.08
CA ALA A 161 -3.37 6.51 -18.23
C ALA A 161 -2.99 5.17 -18.88
N THR A 162 -1.72 4.77 -18.74
CA THR A 162 -1.19 3.49 -19.24
C THR A 162 -0.26 2.90 -18.19
N ALA A 163 -0.10 1.57 -18.22
CA ALA A 163 0.87 0.91 -17.34
C ALA A 163 2.29 1.37 -17.65
N GLN A 164 3.06 1.72 -16.61
CA GLN A 164 4.44 2.20 -16.72
C GLN A 164 5.34 1.38 -15.79
N LYS A 165 6.55 1.07 -16.26
CA LYS A 165 7.57 0.43 -15.43
C LYS A 165 8.51 1.49 -14.88
N ILE A 166 8.44 1.74 -13.57
CA ILE A 166 9.20 2.78 -12.87
C ILE A 166 9.91 2.14 -11.66
N ALA A 167 11.19 2.42 -11.46
CA ALA A 167 11.97 1.90 -10.31
C ALA A 167 11.82 0.39 -10.08
N GLY A 168 11.71 -0.40 -11.16
CA GLY A 168 11.58 -1.86 -11.09
C GLY A 168 10.17 -2.39 -10.82
N ILE A 169 9.15 -1.53 -10.70
CA ILE A 169 7.76 -1.88 -10.45
C ILE A 169 6.85 -1.43 -11.60
N LEU A 170 5.79 -2.20 -11.89
CA LEU A 170 4.73 -1.83 -12.84
C LEU A 170 3.63 -1.06 -12.11
N ILE A 171 3.40 0.17 -12.54
CA ILE A 171 2.31 1.01 -12.06
C ILE A 171 1.15 0.89 -13.06
N TYR A 172 0.04 0.32 -12.59
CA TYR A 172 -1.15 0.09 -13.42
C TYR A 172 -2.16 1.23 -13.31
N PRO A 173 -2.86 1.56 -14.40
CA PRO A 173 -3.94 2.55 -14.35
C PRO A 173 -5.10 2.08 -13.45
N ARG A 174 -5.92 3.04 -13.01
CA ARG A 174 -6.99 2.83 -12.02
C ARG A 174 -7.98 1.73 -12.39
N GLU A 175 -8.25 1.53 -13.69
CA GLU A 175 -9.21 0.54 -14.19
C GLU A 175 -8.87 -0.90 -13.78
N TYR A 176 -7.61 -1.14 -13.39
CA TYR A 176 -7.16 -2.45 -12.92
C TYR A 176 -7.50 -2.68 -11.45
N PHE A 177 -7.43 -1.65 -10.60
CA PHE A 177 -7.50 -1.78 -9.13
C PHE A 177 -8.64 -0.99 -8.49
N ASN A 178 -9.08 0.10 -9.11
CA ASN A 178 -10.17 0.93 -8.61
C ASN A 178 -11.11 1.39 -9.76
N PRO A 179 -11.78 0.43 -10.46
CA PRO A 179 -12.55 0.72 -11.67
C PRO A 179 -13.87 1.46 -11.40
N LYS A 180 -14.38 1.44 -10.15
CA LYS A 180 -15.67 2.05 -9.82
C LYS A 180 -15.49 3.53 -9.46
N ASP A 181 -16.40 4.37 -9.96
CA ASP A 181 -16.66 5.70 -9.42
C ASP A 181 -17.66 5.56 -8.27
N TYR A 182 -17.32 6.08 -7.09
CA TYR A 182 -18.21 6.15 -5.93
C TYR A 182 -18.89 7.51 -5.89
#